data_89f4753b2a1b7d1c788a4cfba9ae1161
#
_entry.id   89f4753b2a1b7d1c788a4cfba9ae1161
#
_cell.length_a   1.000
_cell.length_b   1.000
_cell.length_c   1.000
_cell.angle_alpha   90.00
_cell.angle_beta   90.00
_cell.angle_gamma   90.00
#
_symmetry.space_group_name_H-M   'P 1'
#
loop_
_entity.id
_entity.type
_entity.pdbx_description
1 polymer ?
#
loop_
_entity_poly.entity_id
_entity_poly.type
_entity_poly.pdbx_seq_one_letter_code
_entity_poly.pdbx_strand_id
1 'polypeptide(L)'
;AMVVDAEDNVLRVNGRHELSAPPACVVVGQHRYSVVSWAGPWPVEECWWDPLRHRRLVRIQLVLQGIIAGGPQAVLLALEHGEWWVLGKFG
;
A
#
# COMPACT_ATOMS: atom_id res chain seq x y z
N ALA A 1 -6.66 -6.14 -2.03
CA ALA A 1 -5.22 -6.41 -1.92
C ALA A 1 -4.81 -6.45 -0.46
N MET A 2 -3.77 -7.19 -0.18
CA MET A 2 -3.14 -7.22 1.15
C MET A 2 -1.65 -6.95 1.00
N VAL A 3 -1.10 -6.14 1.91
CA VAL A 3 0.33 -5.94 2.01
C VAL A 3 0.80 -6.65 3.27
N VAL A 4 1.78 -7.54 3.14
CA VAL A 4 2.25 -8.35 4.26
C VAL A 4 3.76 -8.19 4.44
N ASP A 5 4.22 -8.48 5.64
CA ASP A 5 5.64 -8.47 5.97
C ASP A 5 6.28 -9.83 5.68
N ALA A 6 7.56 -9.99 6.02
CA ALA A 6 8.29 -11.23 5.78
C ALA A 6 7.72 -12.44 6.54
N GLU A 7 6.91 -12.19 7.57
CA GLU A 7 6.28 -13.21 8.39
C GLU A 7 4.81 -13.46 8.03
N ASP A 8 4.36 -12.89 6.89
CA ASP A 8 2.98 -12.97 6.40
C ASP A 8 1.94 -12.28 7.28
N ASN A 9 2.37 -11.36 8.14
CA ASN A 9 1.45 -10.54 8.91
C ASN A 9 1.02 -9.33 8.07
N VAL A 10 -0.27 -9.01 8.09
CA VAL A 10 -0.78 -7.84 7.38
C VAL A 10 -0.18 -6.57 7.96
N LEU A 11 0.35 -5.71 7.10
CA LEU A 11 0.96 -4.46 7.52
C LEU A 11 -0.10 -3.50 8.07
N ARG A 12 0.28 -2.77 9.09
CA ARG A 12 -0.53 -1.74 9.72
C ARG A 12 0.25 -0.45 9.80
N VAL A 13 -0.47 0.64 9.90
CA VAL A 13 0.12 1.97 10.08
C VAL A 13 -0.39 2.51 11.41
N ASN A 14 0.53 2.94 12.27
CA ASN A 14 0.20 3.46 13.59
C ASN A 14 -0.22 4.94 13.51
N GLY A 15 -0.53 5.55 14.66
CA GLY A 15 -0.94 6.95 14.72
C GLY A 15 0.15 7.96 14.33
N ARG A 16 1.40 7.51 14.21
CA ARG A 16 2.52 8.33 13.75
C ARG A 16 2.83 8.12 12.28
N HIS A 17 1.96 7.42 11.56
CA HIS A 17 2.12 7.08 10.14
C HIS A 17 3.36 6.22 9.88
N GLU A 18 3.69 5.34 10.82
CA GLU A 18 4.78 4.39 10.68
C GLU A 18 4.25 2.99 10.40
N LEU A 19 4.93 2.28 9.50
CA LEU A 19 4.58 0.89 9.19
C LEU A 19 4.95 -0.02 10.35
N SER A 20 4.14 -1.07 10.56
CA SER A 20 4.41 -2.08 11.60
C SER A 20 5.67 -2.89 11.31
N ALA A 21 6.03 -3.03 10.02
CA ALA A 21 7.22 -3.76 9.58
C ALA A 21 7.52 -3.36 8.14
N PRO A 22 8.72 -3.66 7.61
CA PRO A 22 8.98 -3.45 6.19
C PRO A 22 8.06 -4.31 5.32
N PRO A 23 7.46 -3.74 4.25
CA PRO A 23 6.62 -4.53 3.36
C PRO A 23 7.46 -5.54 2.58
N ALA A 24 7.02 -6.79 2.53
CA ALA A 24 7.72 -7.87 1.85
C ALA A 24 6.99 -8.36 0.61
N CYS A 25 5.67 -8.46 0.68
CA CYS A 25 4.85 -8.98 -0.42
C CYS A 25 3.52 -8.25 -0.49
N VAL A 26 2.96 -8.23 -1.71
CA VAL A 26 1.56 -7.82 -1.92
C VAL A 26 0.81 -9.03 -2.44
N VAL A 27 -0.33 -9.31 -1.84
CA VAL A 27 -1.20 -10.43 -2.22
C VAL A 27 -2.46 -9.89 -2.87
N VAL A 28 -2.71 -10.31 -4.11
CA VAL A 28 -3.92 -9.94 -4.85
C VAL A 28 -4.55 -11.24 -5.34
N GLY A 29 -5.69 -11.61 -4.76
CA GLY A 29 -6.34 -12.88 -5.06
C GLY A 29 -5.42 -14.05 -4.71
N GLN A 30 -5.04 -14.84 -5.72
CA GLN A 30 -4.14 -15.99 -5.54
C GLN A 30 -2.69 -15.66 -5.92
N HIS A 31 -2.40 -14.41 -6.26
CA HIS A 31 -1.07 -14.00 -6.70
C HIS A 31 -0.33 -13.26 -5.60
N ARG A 32 0.98 -13.55 -5.51
CA ARG A 32 1.88 -12.85 -4.58
C ARG A 32 2.98 -12.17 -5.37
N TYR A 33 3.25 -10.93 -5.02
CA TYR A 33 4.28 -10.13 -5.67
C TYR A 33 5.28 -9.66 -4.64
N SER A 34 6.57 -9.86 -4.91
CA SER A 34 7.63 -9.44 -4.01
C SER A 34 7.84 -7.93 -4.07
N VAL A 35 8.05 -7.31 -2.92
CA VAL A 35 8.35 -5.90 -2.82
C VAL A 35 9.86 -5.70 -2.96
N VAL A 36 10.27 -4.94 -3.98
CA VAL A 36 11.68 -4.60 -4.21
C VAL A 36 12.09 -3.39 -3.39
N SER A 37 11.22 -2.37 -3.38
CA SER A 37 11.45 -1.15 -2.62
C SER A 37 10.11 -0.46 -2.37
N TRP A 38 10.11 0.55 -1.48
CA TRP A 38 8.90 1.29 -1.18
C TRP A 38 9.23 2.72 -0.78
N ALA A 39 8.22 3.60 -0.88
CA ALA A 39 8.28 4.96 -0.39
C ALA A 39 6.99 5.30 0.31
N GLY A 40 7.05 6.13 1.34
CA GLY A 40 5.94 6.44 2.22
C GLY A 40 6.06 5.71 3.55
N PRO A 41 4.98 5.63 4.31
CA PRO A 41 3.62 6.06 3.98
C PRO A 41 3.40 7.57 4.08
N TRP A 42 2.42 8.07 3.32
CA TRP A 42 2.02 9.48 3.37
C TRP A 42 0.57 9.58 3.84
N PRO A 43 0.27 10.43 4.82
CA PRO A 43 -1.12 10.70 5.19
C PRO A 43 -1.77 11.56 4.11
N VAL A 44 -3.03 11.26 3.80
CA VAL A 44 -3.83 12.03 2.85
C VAL A 44 -5.20 12.28 3.46
N GLU A 45 -5.65 13.52 3.40
CA GLU A 45 -7.01 13.88 3.79
C GLU A 45 -7.73 14.43 2.57
N GLU A 46 -8.84 13.80 2.22
CA GLU A 46 -9.69 14.23 1.12
C GLU A 46 -10.95 14.90 1.67
N CYS A 47 -11.42 15.93 0.96
CA CYS A 47 -12.64 16.67 1.33
C CYS A 47 -12.59 17.17 2.78
N TRP A 48 -11.46 17.69 3.20
CA TRP A 48 -11.28 18.15 4.58
C TRP A 48 -12.24 19.29 4.96
N TRP A 49 -12.80 19.98 3.95
CA TRP A 49 -13.76 21.07 4.13
C TRP A 49 -15.19 20.56 4.33
N ASP A 50 -15.47 19.29 4.10
CA ASP A 50 -16.81 18.70 4.20
C ASP A 50 -16.79 17.52 5.18
N PRO A 51 -17.34 17.70 6.40
CA PRO A 51 -17.31 16.62 7.40
C PRO A 51 -17.98 15.33 6.96
N LEU A 52 -18.94 15.42 6.04
CA LEU A 52 -19.66 14.24 5.55
C LEU A 52 -18.87 13.44 4.52
N ARG A 53 -17.92 14.09 3.84
CA ARG A 53 -17.11 13.46 2.81
C ARG A 53 -15.64 13.31 3.20
N HIS A 54 -15.30 13.75 4.39
CA HIS A 54 -13.91 13.72 4.83
C HIS A 54 -13.39 12.27 4.86
N ARG A 55 -12.29 12.05 4.14
CA ARG A 55 -11.61 10.75 4.11
C ARG A 55 -10.20 10.92 4.60
N ARG A 56 -9.80 10.02 5.48
CA ARG A 56 -8.42 9.91 5.93
C ARG A 56 -7.86 8.59 5.44
N LEU A 57 -6.81 8.65 4.67
CA LEU A 57 -6.15 7.46 4.18
C LEU A 57 -4.65 7.65 4.18
N VAL A 58 -3.94 6.56 4.04
CA VAL A 58 -2.49 6.54 3.95
C VAL A 58 -2.12 5.97 2.60
N ARG A 59 -1.24 6.66 1.88
CA ARG A 59 -0.73 6.17 0.59
C ARG A 59 0.68 5.65 0.75
N ILE A 60 0.98 4.58 0.02
CA ILE A 60 2.32 4.02 -0.06
C ILE A 60 2.60 3.63 -1.50
N GLN A 61 3.83 3.88 -1.93
CA GLN A 61 4.29 3.44 -3.25
C GLN A 61 5.19 2.23 -3.07
N LEU A 62 4.88 1.16 -3.79
CA LEU A 62 5.66 -0.07 -3.77
C LEU A 62 6.18 -0.38 -5.16
N VAL A 63 7.40 -0.88 -5.24
CA VAL A 63 7.94 -1.44 -6.47
C VAL A 63 7.89 -2.96 -6.33
N LEU A 64 7.14 -3.60 -7.21
CA LEU A 64 6.85 -5.03 -7.15
C LEU A 64 7.47 -5.77 -8.31
N GLN A 65 7.92 -7.00 -8.06
CA GLN A 65 8.34 -7.93 -9.10
C GLN A 65 7.26 -8.97 -9.34
N GLY A 66 7.22 -9.49 -10.57
CA GLY A 66 6.32 -10.56 -10.94
C GLY A 66 5.01 -10.12 -11.57
N ILE A 67 4.73 -8.81 -11.64
CA ILE A 67 3.52 -8.31 -12.28
C ILE A 67 3.64 -8.34 -13.79
N ILE A 68 4.79 -7.92 -14.30
CA ILE A 68 5.06 -7.89 -15.73
C ILE A 68 6.34 -8.64 -16.05
N ALA A 69 6.43 -9.21 -17.24
CA ALA A 69 7.59 -10.00 -17.67
C ALA A 69 8.85 -9.14 -17.85
N GLY A 70 8.70 -7.84 -18.03
CA GLY A 70 9.82 -6.93 -18.30
C GLY A 70 10.56 -6.42 -17.07
N GLY A 71 10.12 -6.76 -15.86
CA GLY A 71 10.79 -6.35 -14.64
C GLY A 71 9.89 -5.72 -13.59
N PRO A 72 10.45 -4.98 -12.63
CA PRO A 72 9.69 -4.39 -11.53
C PRO A 72 8.69 -3.34 -12.03
N GLN A 73 7.58 -3.22 -11.33
CA GLN A 73 6.57 -2.21 -11.61
C GLN A 73 6.20 -1.46 -10.32
N ALA A 74 6.12 -0.13 -10.43
CA ALA A 74 5.68 0.70 -9.33
C ALA A 74 4.15 0.70 -9.23
N VAL A 75 3.65 0.56 -8.01
CA VAL A 75 2.22 0.51 -7.72
C VAL A 75 1.93 1.45 -6.56
N LEU A 76 0.85 2.21 -6.68
CA LEU A 76 0.39 3.09 -5.61
C LEU A 76 -0.78 2.41 -4.90
N LEU A 77 -0.66 2.28 -3.57
CA LEU A 77 -1.71 1.70 -2.74
C LEU A 77 -2.17 2.72 -1.70
N ALA A 78 -3.40 2.52 -1.23
CA ALA A 78 -3.94 3.28 -0.12
C ALA A 78 -4.42 2.33 0.97
N LEU A 79 -4.21 2.73 2.21
CA LEU A 79 -4.79 2.06 3.38
C LEU A 79 -5.92 2.94 3.91
N GLU A 80 -7.14 2.38 3.91
CA GLU A 80 -8.33 3.05 4.42
C GLU A 80 -9.18 2.02 5.14
N HIS A 81 -9.62 2.36 6.34
CA HIS A 81 -10.47 1.48 7.17
C HIS A 81 -9.87 0.08 7.37
N GLY A 82 -8.54 0.02 7.49
CA GLY A 82 -7.85 -1.24 7.71
C GLY A 82 -7.65 -2.11 6.48
N GLU A 83 -8.04 -1.62 5.30
CA GLU A 83 -7.91 -2.36 4.05
C GLU A 83 -6.97 -1.65 3.08
N TRP A 84 -6.19 -2.44 2.35
CA TRP A 84 -5.29 -1.95 1.32
C TRP A 84 -5.97 -1.98 -0.05
N TRP A 85 -5.90 -0.84 -0.76
CA TRP A 85 -6.49 -0.69 -2.09
C TRP A 85 -5.42 -0.29 -3.09
N VAL A 86 -5.47 -0.88 -4.29
CA VAL A 86 -4.60 -0.48 -5.39
C VAL A 86 -5.20 0.74 -6.05
N LEU A 87 -4.48 1.87 -6.05
CA LEU A 87 -4.92 3.11 -6.67
C LEU A 87 -4.47 3.20 -8.13
N GLY A 88 -3.28 2.69 -8.45
CA GLY A 88 -2.77 2.76 -9.80
C GLY A 88 -1.43 2.08 -9.96
N LYS A 89 -1.01 1.92 -11.21
CA LYS A 89 0.28 1.35 -11.58
C LYS A 89 1.05 2.37 -12.41
N PHE A 90 2.35 2.42 -12.19
CA PHE A 90 3.23 3.32 -12.91
C PHE A 90 4.20 2.51 -13.78
N GLY A 91 4.45 3.01 -14.94
CA GLY A 91 5.45 2.48 -15.80
C GLY A 91 4.98 1.47 -16.76
#